data_f6e368ba800667468e9a80774573cffd
#
_entry.id   f6e368ba800667468e9a80774573cffd
#
_cell.length_a   1.000
_cell.length_b   1.000
_cell.length_c   1.000
_cell.angle_alpha   90.00
_cell.angle_beta   90.00
_cell.angle_gamma   90.00
#
_symmetry.space_group_name_H-M   'P 1'
#
loop_
_entity.id
_entity.type
_entity.pdbx_description
1 polymer ?
#
loop_
_entity_poly.entity_id
_entity_poly.type
_entity_poly.pdbx_seq_one_letter_code
_entity_poly.pdbx_strand_id
1 'polypeptide(L)'
;MSTLIGTLGSGVSALRTFMKGLEVIGNNIANVNTSGYKSSSAAYSDTFSNILQRSAPSSATATNTAALALGTGVKLGGISTNFSQGSLQNTGRSSDLGVSGEGYFHVKNSGDGTEFVTRDGSFRWDDQGKLVNNQGYRVQGLTGGGLGTVGDITLGTPPVGAELQSVSFDKSGNVIEFYSDGSSATTNQVLLQNFTDQSALVKEGSNLFSGMLAAGPVGAASGSFAFQVGTGNAPGANGLGSIQSGTVELSNVDLTEQFSDLITTQRSFQAGSRLITVSDTILEDIVNLKR
;
A
#
# COMPACT_ATOMS: atom_id res chain seq x y z
N MET A 1 -22.68 -36.64 15.90
CA MET A 1 -22.57 -36.22 14.49
C MET A 1 -22.45 -34.71 14.31
N SER A 2 -23.16 -33.87 15.05
CA SER A 2 -23.06 -32.40 14.90
C SER A 2 -21.67 -31.83 15.24
N THR A 3 -20.96 -32.41 16.21
CA THR A 3 -19.60 -31.99 16.60
C THR A 3 -18.54 -32.33 15.55
N LEU A 4 -18.63 -33.48 14.89
CA LEU A 4 -17.72 -33.88 13.81
C LEU A 4 -17.90 -33.00 12.57
N ILE A 5 -19.14 -32.64 12.23
CA ILE A 5 -19.40 -31.70 11.13
C ILE A 5 -18.83 -30.31 11.50
N GLY A 6 -18.89 -29.92 12.77
CA GLY A 6 -18.28 -28.68 13.25
C GLY A 6 -16.76 -28.68 13.12
N THR A 7 -16.06 -29.77 13.43
CA THR A 7 -14.60 -29.87 13.28
C THR A 7 -14.16 -29.88 11.81
N LEU A 8 -14.92 -30.53 10.92
CA LEU A 8 -14.69 -30.43 9.48
C LEU A 8 -14.89 -29.00 8.97
N GLY A 9 -15.95 -28.31 9.41
CA GLY A 9 -16.22 -26.93 9.05
C GLY A 9 -15.10 -25.99 9.48
N SER A 10 -14.62 -26.13 10.73
CA SER A 10 -13.49 -25.31 11.22
C SER A 10 -12.17 -25.64 10.51
N GLY A 11 -11.93 -26.90 10.15
CA GLY A 11 -10.78 -27.31 9.33
C GLY A 11 -10.80 -26.68 7.93
N VAL A 12 -11.94 -26.72 7.25
CA VAL A 12 -12.10 -26.10 5.92
C VAL A 12 -11.95 -24.58 5.98
N SER A 13 -12.53 -23.94 7.00
CA SER A 13 -12.38 -22.48 7.17
C SER A 13 -10.92 -22.10 7.41
N ALA A 14 -10.17 -22.86 8.22
CA ALA A 14 -8.76 -22.67 8.46
C ALA A 14 -7.94 -22.80 7.18
N LEU A 15 -8.16 -23.85 6.38
CA LEU A 15 -7.46 -24.07 5.11
C LEU A 15 -7.68 -22.91 4.13
N ARG A 16 -8.92 -22.47 3.95
CA ARG A 16 -9.25 -21.34 3.08
C ARG A 16 -8.58 -20.04 3.53
N THR A 17 -8.56 -19.82 4.83
CA THR A 17 -7.99 -18.61 5.42
C THR A 17 -6.46 -18.59 5.31
N PHE A 18 -5.80 -19.73 5.59
CA PHE A 18 -4.35 -19.86 5.42
C PHE A 18 -3.91 -19.80 3.95
N MET A 19 -4.71 -20.31 3.00
CA MET A 19 -4.44 -20.10 1.58
C MET A 19 -4.39 -18.62 1.21
N LYS A 20 -5.33 -17.82 1.70
CA LYS A 20 -5.32 -16.35 1.49
C LYS A 20 -4.09 -15.69 2.12
N GLY A 21 -3.69 -16.15 3.29
CA GLY A 21 -2.42 -15.71 3.91
C GLY A 21 -1.21 -16.03 3.04
N LEU A 22 -1.12 -17.23 2.49
CA LEU A 22 -0.04 -17.62 1.57
C LEU A 22 -0.03 -16.79 0.28
N GLU A 23 -1.21 -16.44 -0.27
CA GLU A 23 -1.32 -15.55 -1.43
C GLU A 23 -0.74 -14.16 -1.12
N VAL A 24 -1.03 -13.60 0.06
CA VAL A 24 -0.49 -12.29 0.48
C VAL A 24 1.02 -12.35 0.65
N ILE A 25 1.54 -13.35 1.36
CA ILE A 25 2.98 -13.54 1.56
C ILE A 25 3.69 -13.75 0.21
N GLY A 26 3.13 -14.60 -0.66
CA GLY A 26 3.67 -14.84 -1.99
C GLY A 26 3.74 -13.57 -2.83
N ASN A 27 2.71 -12.71 -2.75
CA ASN A 27 2.70 -11.41 -3.43
C ASN A 27 3.76 -10.46 -2.88
N ASN A 28 3.97 -10.41 -1.55
CA ASN A 28 5.05 -9.62 -0.95
C ASN A 28 6.43 -10.08 -1.46
N ILE A 29 6.69 -11.39 -1.46
CA ILE A 29 7.96 -11.96 -1.92
C ILE A 29 8.18 -11.67 -3.40
N ALA A 30 7.15 -11.81 -4.24
CA ALA A 30 7.24 -11.52 -5.67
C ALA A 30 7.59 -10.06 -5.97
N ASN A 31 7.18 -9.13 -5.09
CA ASN A 31 7.36 -7.70 -5.29
C ASN A 31 8.48 -7.09 -4.43
N VAL A 32 9.40 -7.89 -3.89
CA VAL A 32 10.52 -7.39 -3.08
C VAL A 32 11.43 -6.42 -3.85
N ASN A 33 11.60 -6.63 -5.16
CA ASN A 33 12.42 -5.79 -6.04
C ASN A 33 11.60 -4.73 -6.79
N THR A 34 10.32 -4.56 -6.46
CA THR A 34 9.44 -3.59 -7.12
C THR A 34 9.55 -2.24 -6.42
N SER A 35 9.93 -1.17 -7.15
CA SER A 35 10.05 0.18 -6.62
C SER A 35 8.73 0.69 -6.06
N GLY A 36 8.75 1.30 -4.86
CA GLY A 36 7.56 1.88 -4.22
C GLY A 36 6.50 0.86 -3.77
N TYR A 37 6.80 -0.44 -3.82
CA TYR A 37 5.86 -1.46 -3.33
C TYR A 37 5.73 -1.40 -1.82
N LYS A 38 4.48 -1.50 -1.33
CA LYS A 38 4.15 -1.58 0.10
C LYS A 38 3.64 -2.97 0.44
N SER A 39 4.28 -3.60 1.42
CA SER A 39 3.93 -4.94 1.90
C SER A 39 2.51 -4.96 2.46
N SER A 40 1.87 -6.10 2.38
CA SER A 40 0.55 -6.32 2.96
C SER A 40 0.61 -7.49 3.95
N SER A 41 -0.17 -7.41 5.01
CA SER A 41 -0.30 -8.48 6.01
C SER A 41 -1.74 -8.92 6.13
N ALA A 42 -1.96 -10.23 6.34
CA ALA A 42 -3.27 -10.81 6.55
C ALA A 42 -3.57 -10.88 8.04
N ALA A 43 -4.65 -10.27 8.48
CA ALA A 43 -5.16 -10.38 9.84
C ALA A 43 -6.25 -11.46 9.90
N TYR A 44 -6.17 -12.33 10.90
CA TYR A 44 -7.13 -13.40 11.12
C TYR A 44 -8.06 -13.04 12.27
N SER A 45 -9.33 -13.43 12.18
CA SER A 45 -10.30 -13.31 13.26
C SER A 45 -11.07 -14.62 13.42
N ASP A 46 -11.52 -14.89 14.63
CA ASP A 46 -12.42 -16.00 14.88
C ASP A 46 -13.78 -15.77 14.20
N THR A 47 -14.50 -16.84 13.97
CA THR A 47 -15.89 -16.81 13.55
C THR A 47 -16.82 -16.84 14.78
N PHE A 48 -18.10 -17.04 14.56
CA PHE A 48 -19.07 -17.12 15.65
C PHE A 48 -18.71 -18.25 16.63
N SER A 49 -18.92 -17.97 17.93
CA SER A 49 -18.83 -18.99 18.98
C SER A 49 -20.23 -19.48 19.36
N ASN A 50 -20.38 -20.78 19.46
CA ASN A 50 -21.59 -21.39 19.99
C ASN A 50 -21.54 -21.37 21.53
N ILE A 51 -22.45 -20.62 22.16
CA ILE A 51 -22.51 -20.49 23.62
C ILE A 51 -23.22 -21.73 24.18
N LEU A 52 -22.48 -22.58 24.85
CA LEU A 52 -23.00 -23.76 25.53
C LEU A 52 -23.56 -23.39 26.90
N GLN A 53 -22.95 -22.44 27.61
CA GLN A 53 -23.37 -21.92 28.89
C GLN A 53 -23.11 -20.42 28.93
N ARG A 54 -24.10 -19.66 29.41
CA ARG A 54 -23.93 -18.21 29.64
C ARG A 54 -23.34 -17.98 31.02
N SER A 55 -22.54 -16.92 31.17
CA SER A 55 -22.09 -16.46 32.48
C SER A 55 -23.28 -15.97 33.32
N ALA A 56 -23.29 -16.31 34.57
CA ALA A 56 -24.21 -15.75 35.54
C ALA A 56 -23.44 -15.06 36.67
N PRO A 57 -23.88 -13.88 37.13
CA PRO A 57 -23.26 -13.20 38.25
C PRO A 57 -23.47 -13.97 39.55
N SER A 58 -22.57 -13.78 40.51
CA SER A 58 -22.76 -14.34 41.87
C SER A 58 -23.97 -13.71 42.55
N SER A 59 -24.73 -14.52 43.29
CA SER A 59 -25.80 -14.08 44.17
C SER A 59 -25.52 -14.55 45.62
N ALA A 60 -26.33 -14.15 46.57
CA ALA A 60 -26.14 -14.53 47.98
C ALA A 60 -26.14 -16.07 48.23
N THR A 61 -26.67 -16.84 47.26
CA THR A 61 -26.83 -18.31 47.38
C THR A 61 -26.10 -19.09 46.27
N ALA A 62 -25.47 -18.41 45.32
CA ALA A 62 -24.77 -19.06 44.18
C ALA A 62 -23.49 -18.32 43.82
N THR A 63 -22.42 -19.08 43.52
CA THR A 63 -21.17 -18.56 42.99
C THR A 63 -21.36 -18.19 41.50
N ASN A 64 -20.54 -17.27 41.01
CA ASN A 64 -20.54 -16.92 39.56
C ASN A 64 -20.21 -18.15 38.72
N THR A 65 -20.86 -18.27 37.57
CA THR A 65 -20.54 -19.27 36.57
C THR A 65 -19.89 -18.61 35.36
N ALA A 66 -18.81 -19.22 34.87
CA ALA A 66 -18.12 -18.74 33.68
C ALA A 66 -18.89 -19.12 32.41
N ALA A 67 -18.77 -18.31 31.35
CA ALA A 67 -19.29 -18.68 30.02
C ALA A 67 -18.49 -19.82 29.42
N LEU A 68 -19.21 -20.79 28.84
CA LEU A 68 -18.61 -21.86 28.02
C LEU A 68 -19.02 -21.65 26.56
N ALA A 69 -18.06 -21.35 25.71
CA ALA A 69 -18.30 -21.12 24.28
C ALA A 69 -17.34 -21.98 23.44
N LEU A 70 -17.86 -22.51 22.35
CA LEU A 70 -17.11 -23.28 21.38
C LEU A 70 -17.01 -22.50 20.06
N GLY A 71 -15.79 -22.17 19.61
CA GLY A 71 -15.55 -21.48 18.34
C GLY A 71 -15.88 -22.36 17.13
N THR A 72 -16.34 -21.78 16.05
CA THR A 72 -16.74 -22.47 14.81
C THR A 72 -15.70 -22.39 13.70
N GLY A 73 -14.57 -21.71 13.92
CA GLY A 73 -13.48 -21.61 12.97
C GLY A 73 -12.83 -20.23 12.90
N VAL A 74 -12.08 -19.98 11.84
CA VAL A 74 -11.32 -18.76 11.56
C VAL A 74 -11.73 -18.17 10.21
N LYS A 75 -11.70 -16.85 10.11
CA LYS A 75 -11.90 -16.11 8.85
C LYS A 75 -10.79 -15.08 8.67
N LEU A 76 -10.60 -14.62 7.43
CA LEU A 76 -9.78 -13.45 7.16
C LEU A 76 -10.50 -12.22 7.71
N GLY A 77 -9.88 -11.55 8.68
CA GLY A 77 -10.41 -10.32 9.29
C GLY A 77 -10.18 -9.10 8.41
N GLY A 78 -9.06 -9.09 7.67
CA GLY A 78 -8.70 -8.03 6.74
C GLY A 78 -7.30 -8.22 6.19
N ILE A 79 -6.97 -7.46 5.17
CA ILE A 79 -5.62 -7.32 4.64
C ILE A 79 -5.23 -5.86 4.86
N SER A 80 -4.20 -5.63 5.66
CA SER A 80 -3.66 -4.29 5.90
C SER A 80 -2.39 -4.08 5.09
N THR A 81 -2.24 -2.90 4.50
CA THR A 81 -1.00 -2.50 3.83
C THR A 81 -0.12 -1.74 4.81
N ASN A 82 1.16 -2.09 4.85
CA ASN A 82 2.17 -1.39 5.64
C ASN A 82 2.75 -0.25 4.78
N PHE A 83 2.43 0.99 5.14
CA PHE A 83 2.88 2.18 4.44
C PHE A 83 4.22 2.72 4.94
N SER A 84 4.92 2.02 5.84
CA SER A 84 6.26 2.43 6.26
C SER A 84 7.19 2.62 5.07
N GLN A 85 8.12 3.57 5.20
CA GLN A 85 9.08 3.88 4.15
C GLN A 85 10.04 2.71 3.93
N GLY A 86 10.28 2.37 2.66
CA GLY A 86 11.35 1.47 2.22
C GLY A 86 12.71 2.17 2.19
N SER A 87 13.79 1.43 1.95
CA SER A 87 15.10 2.02 1.76
C SER A 87 15.18 2.78 0.43
N LEU A 88 15.89 3.92 0.44
CA LEU A 88 16.15 4.69 -0.76
C LEU A 88 17.42 4.16 -1.45
N GLN A 89 17.33 3.84 -2.72
CA GLN A 89 18.44 3.37 -3.55
C GLN A 89 18.81 4.45 -4.57
N ASN A 90 20.09 4.75 -4.67
CA ASN A 90 20.60 5.68 -5.67
C ASN A 90 20.66 4.98 -7.05
N THR A 91 20.03 5.59 -8.06
CA THR A 91 20.00 5.10 -9.45
C THR A 91 20.93 5.91 -10.36
N GLY A 92 21.37 7.08 -9.93
CA GLY A 92 22.19 7.99 -10.71
C GLY A 92 21.45 8.71 -11.87
N ARG A 93 20.13 8.50 -12.01
CA ARG A 93 19.30 9.18 -13.02
C ARG A 93 18.62 10.38 -12.37
N SER A 94 18.87 11.58 -12.89
CA SER A 94 18.29 12.81 -12.31
C SER A 94 16.76 12.86 -12.35
N SER A 95 16.12 12.10 -13.26
CA SER A 95 14.65 12.02 -13.36
C SER A 95 14.01 11.10 -12.31
N ASP A 96 14.79 10.24 -11.65
CA ASP A 96 14.29 9.38 -10.59
C ASP A 96 14.18 10.18 -9.30
N LEU A 97 13.04 10.09 -8.63
CA LEU A 97 12.72 10.89 -7.46
C LEU A 97 12.28 10.00 -6.29
N GLY A 98 13.06 9.98 -5.22
CA GLY A 98 12.67 9.34 -3.97
C GLY A 98 12.07 10.33 -2.98
N VAL A 99 11.07 9.92 -2.22
CA VAL A 99 10.54 10.69 -1.09
C VAL A 99 11.19 10.21 0.19
N SER A 100 11.84 11.11 0.92
CA SER A 100 12.36 10.84 2.27
C SER A 100 11.40 11.42 3.29
N GLY A 101 10.60 10.56 3.90
CA GLY A 101 9.50 10.93 4.81
C GLY A 101 8.12 10.61 4.23
N GLU A 102 7.09 11.27 4.77
CA GLU A 102 5.69 11.08 4.36
C GLU A 102 5.36 11.83 3.07
N GLY A 103 4.45 11.27 2.26
CA GLY A 103 3.92 11.92 1.03
C GLY A 103 3.93 10.96 -0.16
N TYR A 104 3.10 11.23 -1.14
CA TYR A 104 2.95 10.47 -2.37
C TYR A 104 3.04 11.43 -3.55
N PHE A 105 3.62 10.97 -4.65
CA PHE A 105 3.55 11.68 -5.91
C PHE A 105 2.14 11.58 -6.48
N HIS A 106 1.66 12.66 -7.03
CA HIS A 106 0.40 12.69 -7.74
C HIS A 106 0.62 12.51 -9.23
N VAL A 107 -0.10 11.56 -9.82
CA VAL A 107 -0.03 11.27 -11.25
C VAL A 107 -1.44 11.25 -11.85
N LYS A 108 -1.54 11.73 -13.08
CA LYS A 108 -2.80 11.85 -13.81
C LYS A 108 -2.73 11.12 -15.12
N ASN A 109 -3.77 10.32 -15.40
CA ASN A 109 -3.93 9.69 -16.71
C ASN A 109 -4.31 10.75 -17.74
N SER A 110 -3.57 10.81 -18.83
CA SER A 110 -3.80 11.75 -19.93
C SER A 110 -5.06 11.47 -20.75
N GLY A 111 -5.59 10.23 -20.75
CA GLY A 111 -6.74 9.82 -21.55
C GLY A 111 -8.08 10.20 -20.95
N ASP A 112 -8.33 9.78 -19.73
CA ASP A 112 -9.60 9.92 -19.02
C ASP A 112 -9.54 10.91 -17.84
N GLY A 113 -8.36 11.49 -17.59
CA GLY A 113 -8.21 12.47 -16.53
C GLY A 113 -8.28 11.88 -15.11
N THR A 114 -8.28 10.54 -14.97
CA THR A 114 -8.24 9.88 -13.66
C THR A 114 -6.93 10.17 -12.95
N GLU A 115 -7.03 10.39 -11.66
CA GLU A 115 -5.92 10.79 -10.81
C GLU A 115 -5.55 9.66 -9.85
N PHE A 116 -4.26 9.43 -9.67
CA PHE A 116 -3.71 8.42 -8.79
C PHE A 116 -2.56 9.00 -7.98
N VAL A 117 -2.21 8.32 -6.91
CA VAL A 117 -1.00 8.62 -6.15
C VAL A 117 -0.08 7.42 -6.12
N THR A 118 1.23 7.68 -6.09
CA THR A 118 2.25 6.64 -6.11
C THR A 118 3.44 7.00 -5.24
N ARG A 119 4.14 5.98 -4.75
CA ARG A 119 5.47 6.10 -4.15
C ARG A 119 6.59 5.73 -5.12
N ASP A 120 6.22 5.15 -6.28
CA ASP A 120 7.21 4.88 -7.32
C ASP A 120 7.64 6.19 -7.97
N GLY A 121 8.92 6.50 -7.83
CA GLY A 121 9.55 7.70 -8.40
C GLY A 121 10.37 7.43 -9.65
N SER A 122 10.19 6.30 -10.32
CA SER A 122 10.87 5.98 -11.58
C SER A 122 10.25 6.78 -12.72
N PHE A 123 10.61 8.05 -12.82
CA PHE A 123 10.07 8.95 -13.84
C PHE A 123 11.00 9.10 -15.03
N ARG A 124 10.43 9.56 -16.13
CA ARG A 124 11.15 9.91 -17.37
C ARG A 124 10.52 11.12 -18.05
N TRP A 125 11.31 11.80 -18.82
CA TRP A 125 10.83 12.87 -19.69
C TRP A 125 10.28 12.27 -20.98
N ASP A 126 9.12 12.73 -21.40
CA ASP A 126 8.48 12.41 -22.67
C ASP A 126 9.04 13.29 -23.81
N ASP A 127 8.76 12.95 -25.06
CA ASP A 127 9.11 13.73 -26.25
C ASP A 127 8.53 15.16 -26.26
N GLN A 128 7.43 15.36 -25.51
CA GLN A 128 6.80 16.67 -25.30
C GLN A 128 7.37 17.42 -24.08
N GLY A 129 8.43 16.90 -23.47
CA GLY A 129 9.03 17.51 -22.27
C GLY A 129 8.17 17.38 -21.01
N LYS A 130 7.28 16.39 -20.92
CA LYS A 130 6.47 16.13 -19.73
C LYS A 130 7.10 15.04 -18.88
N LEU A 131 7.01 15.20 -17.57
CA LEU A 131 7.44 14.19 -16.61
C LEU A 131 6.36 13.11 -16.48
N VAL A 132 6.69 11.88 -16.86
CA VAL A 132 5.76 10.76 -16.88
C VAL A 132 6.34 9.56 -16.13
N ASN A 133 5.46 8.72 -15.58
CA ASN A 133 5.84 7.44 -15.02
C ASN A 133 5.99 6.36 -16.12
N ASN A 134 6.33 5.13 -15.73
CA ASN A 134 6.51 4.02 -16.67
C ASN A 134 5.21 3.62 -17.43
N GLN A 135 4.03 3.95 -16.88
CA GLN A 135 2.73 3.72 -17.53
C GLN A 135 2.30 4.88 -18.46
N GLY A 136 3.08 5.97 -18.50
CA GLY A 136 2.74 7.16 -19.28
C GLY A 136 1.81 8.15 -18.57
N TYR A 137 1.58 7.99 -17.27
CA TYR A 137 0.81 8.97 -16.48
C TYR A 137 1.67 10.16 -16.13
N ARG A 138 1.10 11.36 -16.21
CA ARG A 138 1.80 12.63 -16.03
C ARG A 138 1.88 13.00 -14.56
N VAL A 139 3.07 13.36 -14.12
CA VAL A 139 3.30 13.86 -12.76
C VAL A 139 2.71 15.27 -12.65
N GLN A 140 1.97 15.49 -11.58
CA GLN A 140 1.33 16.77 -11.29
C GLN A 140 2.14 17.59 -10.30
N GLY A 141 2.13 18.89 -10.48
CA GLY A 141 2.82 19.82 -9.61
C GLY A 141 2.40 21.25 -9.85
N LEU A 142 3.11 22.20 -9.25
CA LEU A 142 2.94 23.62 -9.53
C LEU A 142 3.68 23.97 -10.83
N THR A 143 3.00 24.68 -11.72
CA THR A 143 3.52 25.16 -12.98
C THR A 143 3.58 26.71 -12.98
N GLY A 144 4.56 27.32 -13.65
CA GLY A 144 4.62 28.77 -13.82
C GLY A 144 5.35 29.57 -12.73
N GLY A 145 6.46 29.05 -12.21
CA GLY A 145 7.41 29.86 -11.41
C GLY A 145 6.99 30.19 -9.98
N GLY A 146 6.32 29.25 -9.29
CA GLY A 146 6.25 29.31 -7.82
C GLY A 146 4.91 29.68 -7.18
N LEU A 147 3.91 30.15 -7.91
CA LEU A 147 2.54 30.43 -7.41
C LEU A 147 1.46 30.05 -8.44
N GLY A 148 1.82 29.19 -9.38
CA GLY A 148 0.98 28.85 -10.51
C GLY A 148 -0.17 27.93 -10.17
N THR A 149 -0.86 27.56 -11.21
CA THR A 149 -1.91 26.53 -11.19
C THR A 149 -1.28 25.16 -11.06
N VAL A 150 -1.99 24.22 -10.43
CA VAL A 150 -1.63 22.82 -10.46
C VAL A 150 -1.83 22.28 -11.87
N GLY A 151 -0.84 21.61 -12.39
CA GLY A 151 -0.86 21.07 -13.75
C GLY A 151 0.25 20.04 -13.99
N ASP A 152 0.35 19.61 -15.24
CA ASP A 152 1.40 18.67 -15.67
C ASP A 152 2.78 19.33 -15.54
N ILE A 153 3.75 18.64 -14.95
CA ILE A 153 5.16 19.08 -14.93
C ILE A 153 5.71 19.02 -16.35
N THR A 154 6.09 20.17 -16.88
CA THR A 154 6.62 20.31 -18.24
C THR A 154 7.95 21.07 -18.22
N LEU A 155 8.87 20.69 -19.09
CA LEU A 155 10.09 21.48 -19.30
C LEU A 155 9.73 22.86 -19.84
N GLY A 156 10.41 23.88 -19.32
CA GLY A 156 10.27 25.24 -19.84
C GLY A 156 10.77 25.41 -21.27
N THR A 157 10.32 26.46 -21.92
CA THR A 157 10.88 26.82 -23.23
C THR A 157 12.27 27.45 -23.04
N PRO A 158 13.32 26.92 -23.68
CA PRO A 158 14.65 27.49 -23.59
C PRO A 158 14.65 28.98 -24.01
N PRO A 159 15.49 29.83 -23.40
CA PRO A 159 15.73 31.17 -23.90
C PRO A 159 16.20 31.18 -25.34
N VAL A 160 15.95 32.28 -26.05
CA VAL A 160 16.32 32.39 -27.48
C VAL A 160 17.82 32.19 -27.64
N GLY A 161 18.19 31.11 -28.39
CA GLY A 161 19.60 30.79 -28.67
C GLY A 161 20.27 29.89 -27.62
N ALA A 162 19.55 29.41 -26.61
CA ALA A 162 20.06 28.46 -25.64
C ALA A 162 19.40 27.08 -25.81
N GLU A 163 20.16 26.02 -25.53
CA GLU A 163 19.68 24.65 -25.52
C GLU A 163 19.65 24.12 -24.07
N LEU A 164 18.70 23.24 -23.76
CA LEU A 164 18.63 22.58 -22.47
C LEU A 164 19.79 21.58 -22.34
N GLN A 165 20.66 21.79 -21.36
CA GLN A 165 21.80 20.88 -21.10
C GLN A 165 21.47 19.80 -20.06
N SER A 166 20.86 20.18 -18.97
CA SER A 166 20.53 19.25 -17.90
C SER A 166 19.35 19.73 -17.05
N VAL A 167 18.68 18.77 -16.41
CA VAL A 167 17.59 19.03 -15.45
C VAL A 167 17.97 18.40 -14.11
N SER A 168 17.79 19.12 -13.04
CA SER A 168 17.96 18.61 -11.69
C SER A 168 16.75 18.97 -10.80
N PHE A 169 16.59 18.23 -9.71
CA PHE A 169 15.54 18.48 -8.73
C PHE A 169 16.15 18.84 -7.39
N ASP A 170 15.60 19.86 -6.76
CA ASP A 170 15.97 20.26 -5.41
C ASP A 170 15.15 19.45 -4.37
N LYS A 171 15.60 19.47 -3.11
CA LYS A 171 14.90 18.83 -1.97
C LYS A 171 13.47 19.36 -1.76
N SER A 172 13.19 20.58 -2.18
CA SER A 172 11.85 21.19 -2.17
C SER A 172 11.00 20.81 -3.40
N GLY A 173 11.49 19.91 -4.27
CA GLY A 173 10.77 19.49 -5.46
C GLY A 173 10.85 20.46 -6.63
N ASN A 174 11.64 21.53 -6.55
CA ASN A 174 11.80 22.46 -7.65
C ASN A 174 12.55 21.81 -8.81
N VAL A 175 12.04 21.99 -10.02
CA VAL A 175 12.68 21.59 -11.27
C VAL A 175 13.60 22.70 -11.72
N ILE A 176 14.91 22.45 -11.70
CA ILE A 176 15.93 23.41 -12.10
C ILE A 176 16.48 22.96 -13.46
N GLU A 177 16.30 23.81 -14.43
CA GLU A 177 16.76 23.61 -15.80
C GLU A 177 18.02 24.42 -16.05
N PHE A 178 19.06 23.79 -16.58
CA PHE A 178 20.34 24.41 -16.92
C PHE A 178 20.46 24.50 -18.42
N TYR A 179 20.79 25.69 -18.93
CA TYR A 179 20.90 25.99 -20.34
C TYR A 179 22.34 26.22 -20.78
N SER A 180 22.57 26.14 -22.07
CA SER A 180 23.90 26.26 -22.67
C SER A 180 24.54 27.67 -22.56
N ASP A 181 23.75 28.68 -22.28
CA ASP A 181 24.19 30.06 -22.00
C ASP A 181 24.65 30.29 -20.55
N GLY A 182 24.63 29.24 -19.73
CA GLY A 182 24.97 29.31 -18.30
C GLY A 182 23.84 29.82 -17.40
N SER A 183 22.67 30.12 -17.97
CA SER A 183 21.48 30.49 -17.20
C SER A 183 20.80 29.26 -16.59
N SER A 184 20.10 29.44 -15.50
CA SER A 184 19.23 28.42 -14.90
C SER A 184 17.85 29.01 -14.67
N ALA A 185 16.81 28.20 -14.90
CA ALA A 185 15.43 28.55 -14.62
C ALA A 185 14.78 27.53 -13.71
N THR A 186 13.95 28.01 -12.80
CA THR A 186 13.06 27.16 -12.00
C THR A 186 11.64 27.40 -12.50
N THR A 187 11.11 26.43 -13.23
CA THR A 187 9.84 26.59 -13.94
C THR A 187 8.69 25.89 -13.23
N ASN A 188 8.96 24.78 -12.58
CA ASN A 188 7.95 23.93 -11.97
C ASN A 188 8.39 23.39 -10.62
N GLN A 189 7.42 22.91 -9.84
CA GLN A 189 7.68 22.25 -8.56
C GLN A 189 6.83 20.98 -8.44
N VAL A 190 7.46 19.85 -8.17
CA VAL A 190 6.77 18.60 -7.86
C VAL A 190 6.11 18.71 -6.49
N LEU A 191 4.84 18.40 -6.42
CA LEU A 191 4.08 18.39 -5.17
C LEU A 191 3.94 16.99 -4.61
N LEU A 192 3.87 16.90 -3.29
CA LEU A 192 3.57 15.68 -2.56
C LEU A 192 2.20 15.80 -1.90
N GLN A 193 1.50 14.68 -1.78
CA GLN A 193 0.24 14.60 -1.06
C GLN A 193 0.37 13.63 0.11
N ASN A 194 -0.07 14.04 1.30
CA ASN A 194 -0.23 13.17 2.45
C ASN A 194 -1.71 12.92 2.73
N PHE A 195 -2.01 11.83 3.44
CA PHE A 195 -3.36 11.41 3.77
C PHE A 195 -3.47 11.16 5.27
N THR A 196 -4.64 11.50 5.83
CA THR A 196 -4.94 11.27 7.24
C THR A 196 -5.06 9.78 7.55
N ASP A 197 -5.70 9.02 6.64
CA ASP A 197 -5.84 7.57 6.73
C ASP A 197 -5.34 6.91 5.44
N GLN A 198 -4.09 6.48 5.47
CA GLN A 198 -3.47 5.79 4.33
C GLN A 198 -4.10 4.40 4.08
N SER A 199 -4.75 3.80 5.09
CA SER A 199 -5.38 2.48 4.95
C SER A 199 -6.62 2.50 4.06
N ALA A 200 -7.21 3.67 3.84
CA ALA A 200 -8.35 3.85 2.93
C ALA A 200 -7.92 3.94 1.45
N LEU A 201 -6.62 4.02 1.17
CA LEU A 201 -6.11 3.98 -0.20
C LEU A 201 -6.29 2.60 -0.80
N VAL A 202 -6.79 2.54 -2.02
CA VAL A 202 -7.04 1.29 -2.76
C VAL A 202 -5.93 1.08 -3.78
N LYS A 203 -5.31 -0.11 -3.78
CA LYS A 203 -4.29 -0.49 -4.78
C LYS A 203 -4.97 -0.80 -6.12
N GLU A 204 -4.60 -0.08 -7.17
CA GLU A 204 -5.10 -0.29 -8.54
C GLU A 204 -4.13 -1.10 -9.42
N GLY A 205 -2.97 -1.47 -8.87
CA GLY A 205 -1.89 -2.11 -9.60
C GLY A 205 -0.82 -1.11 -10.05
N SER A 206 0.32 -1.62 -10.55
CA SER A 206 1.46 -0.80 -11.01
C SER A 206 1.94 0.24 -9.97
N ASN A 207 1.82 -0.08 -8.68
CA ASN A 207 2.13 0.79 -7.54
C ASN A 207 1.33 2.10 -7.50
N LEU A 208 0.15 2.11 -8.12
CA LEU A 208 -0.81 3.21 -8.08
C LEU A 208 -1.85 2.97 -7.00
N PHE A 209 -2.24 4.06 -6.36
CA PHE A 209 -3.31 4.07 -5.37
C PHE A 209 -4.40 5.04 -5.78
N SER A 210 -5.66 4.62 -5.62
CA SER A 210 -6.87 5.42 -5.77
C SER A 210 -7.55 5.63 -4.43
N GLY A 211 -8.77 6.18 -4.41
CA GLY A 211 -9.53 6.36 -3.17
C GLY A 211 -9.09 7.56 -2.33
N MET A 212 -8.39 8.52 -2.92
CA MET A 212 -7.79 9.68 -2.24
C MET A 212 -8.78 10.47 -1.39
N LEU A 213 -10.05 10.61 -1.82
CA LEU A 213 -11.09 11.31 -1.04
C LEU A 213 -11.45 10.59 0.24
N ALA A 214 -11.51 9.24 0.19
CA ALA A 214 -11.79 8.42 1.37
C ALA A 214 -10.63 8.43 2.37
N ALA A 215 -9.40 8.56 1.88
CA ALA A 215 -8.19 8.64 2.69
C ALA A 215 -8.01 9.99 3.40
N GLY A 216 -8.80 11.01 3.07
CA GLY A 216 -8.75 12.34 3.68
C GLY A 216 -7.44 13.05 3.37
N PRO A 217 -7.29 13.67 2.18
CA PRO A 217 -6.08 14.36 1.80
C PRO A 217 -5.81 15.54 2.75
N VAL A 218 -4.60 15.61 3.29
CA VAL A 218 -4.18 16.67 4.21
C VAL A 218 -4.03 17.96 3.42
N GLY A 219 -4.65 19.04 3.92
CA GLY A 219 -4.60 20.37 3.28
C GLY A 219 -5.67 20.61 2.21
N ALA A 220 -6.44 19.60 1.82
CA ALA A 220 -7.54 19.79 0.88
C ALA A 220 -8.82 20.27 1.60
N ALA A 221 -9.67 21.01 0.87
CA ALA A 221 -11.00 21.31 1.36
C ALA A 221 -11.84 20.04 1.46
N SER A 222 -12.66 19.92 2.50
CA SER A 222 -13.49 18.75 2.72
C SER A 222 -14.35 18.41 1.48
N GLY A 223 -14.20 17.19 0.98
CA GLY A 223 -14.97 16.67 -0.16
C GLY A 223 -14.42 17.02 -1.55
N SER A 224 -13.25 17.64 -1.64
CA SER A 224 -12.57 17.88 -2.92
C SER A 224 -11.14 17.40 -2.87
N PHE A 225 -10.75 16.59 -3.85
CA PHE A 225 -9.35 16.32 -4.12
C PHE A 225 -8.84 17.43 -5.06
N ALA A 226 -8.26 18.45 -4.47
CA ALA A 226 -7.54 19.46 -5.22
C ALA A 226 -6.24 19.74 -4.48
N PHE A 227 -5.11 19.67 -5.18
CA PHE A 227 -3.88 20.20 -4.64
C PHE A 227 -4.11 21.65 -4.21
N GLN A 228 -3.75 21.97 -2.97
CA GLN A 228 -3.77 23.35 -2.53
C GLN A 228 -2.71 24.13 -3.31
N VAL A 229 -3.16 25.14 -4.05
CA VAL A 229 -2.27 26.12 -4.65
C VAL A 229 -1.60 26.88 -3.51
N GLY A 230 -0.28 26.74 -3.41
CA GLY A 230 0.52 27.34 -2.33
C GLY A 230 1.47 26.33 -1.68
N THR A 231 2.15 26.75 -0.62
CA THR A 231 3.21 25.97 0.04
C THR A 231 2.71 24.74 0.83
N GLY A 232 1.39 24.48 0.85
CA GLY A 232 0.79 23.41 1.66
C GLY A 232 1.22 22.01 1.28
N ASN A 233 1.47 21.77 -0.01
CA ASN A 233 1.85 20.46 -0.56
C ASN A 233 3.30 20.45 -1.09
N ALA A 234 4.07 21.48 -0.77
CA ALA A 234 5.49 21.54 -1.12
C ALA A 234 6.27 20.51 -0.28
N PRO A 235 7.21 19.76 -0.88
CA PRO A 235 8.08 18.86 -0.15
C PRO A 235 8.83 19.58 0.97
N GLY A 236 8.90 18.96 2.15
CA GLY A 236 9.51 19.55 3.36
C GLY A 236 8.61 20.49 4.15
N ALA A 237 7.38 20.78 3.70
CA ALA A 237 6.40 21.58 4.42
C ALA A 237 5.31 20.69 5.06
N ASN A 238 4.66 21.17 6.12
CA ASN A 238 3.48 20.54 6.75
C ASN A 238 3.62 19.04 7.07
N GLY A 239 4.81 18.61 7.48
CA GLY A 239 5.07 17.19 7.78
C GLY A 239 5.30 16.31 6.55
N LEU A 240 5.32 16.88 5.35
CA LEU A 240 5.72 16.17 4.13
C LEU A 240 7.22 15.94 4.10
N GLY A 241 7.61 14.79 3.54
CA GLY A 241 9.00 14.44 3.29
C GLY A 241 9.67 15.34 2.27
N SER A 242 10.99 15.25 2.17
CA SER A 242 11.78 15.92 1.15
C SER A 242 11.98 14.99 -0.06
N ILE A 243 12.15 15.60 -1.24
CA ILE A 243 12.49 14.87 -2.46
C ILE A 243 14.00 14.71 -2.55
N GLN A 244 14.43 13.50 -2.93
CA GLN A 244 15.82 13.19 -3.28
C GLN A 244 15.89 12.82 -4.75
N SER A 245 16.59 13.62 -5.53
CA SER A 245 16.87 13.33 -6.94
C SER A 245 17.86 12.19 -7.09
N GLY A 246 17.73 11.41 -8.14
CA GLY A 246 18.62 10.29 -8.45
C GLY A 246 18.40 9.07 -7.56
N THR A 247 17.28 8.99 -6.85
CA THR A 247 16.95 7.86 -5.98
C THR A 247 15.55 7.34 -6.25
N VAL A 248 15.33 6.06 -5.96
CA VAL A 248 14.01 5.43 -5.92
C VAL A 248 13.79 4.75 -4.59
N GLU A 249 12.55 4.69 -4.15
CA GLU A 249 12.18 3.94 -2.95
C GLU A 249 12.04 2.45 -3.31
N LEU A 250 12.75 1.59 -2.60
CA LEU A 250 12.60 0.14 -2.71
C LEU A 250 11.37 -0.34 -1.95
N SER A 251 10.97 -1.58 -2.20
CA SER A 251 9.95 -2.27 -1.41
C SER A 251 10.33 -2.27 0.08
N ASN A 252 9.33 -2.16 0.96
CA ASN A 252 9.51 -2.30 2.42
C ASN A 252 9.33 -3.76 2.90
N VAL A 253 9.47 -4.74 1.99
CA VAL A 253 9.36 -6.17 2.30
C VAL A 253 10.66 -6.68 2.90
N ASP A 254 10.60 -7.28 4.09
CA ASP A 254 11.69 -8.07 4.66
C ASP A 254 11.52 -9.53 4.25
N LEU A 255 12.45 -10.03 3.43
CA LEU A 255 12.43 -11.42 2.95
C LEU A 255 12.54 -12.43 4.08
N THR A 256 13.29 -12.14 5.12
CA THR A 256 13.51 -13.07 6.24
C THR A 256 12.21 -13.27 7.02
N GLU A 257 11.52 -12.17 7.29
CA GLU A 257 10.20 -12.20 7.92
C GLU A 257 9.19 -12.94 7.04
N GLN A 258 9.10 -12.59 5.74
CA GLN A 258 8.17 -13.21 4.82
C GLN A 258 8.40 -14.73 4.66
N PHE A 259 9.64 -15.20 4.61
CA PHE A 259 9.94 -16.64 4.58
C PHE A 259 9.58 -17.34 5.88
N SER A 260 9.79 -16.71 7.02
CA SER A 260 9.37 -17.24 8.32
C SER A 260 7.85 -17.40 8.40
N ASP A 261 7.12 -16.37 7.97
CA ASP A 261 5.66 -16.37 7.91
C ASP A 261 5.12 -17.41 6.92
N LEU A 262 5.79 -17.55 5.77
CA LEU A 262 5.46 -18.55 4.78
C LEU A 262 5.58 -19.98 5.35
N ILE A 263 6.70 -20.28 6.03
CA ILE A 263 6.91 -21.60 6.64
C ILE A 263 5.85 -21.87 7.73
N THR A 264 5.58 -20.89 8.57
CA THR A 264 4.59 -20.99 9.65
C THR A 264 3.19 -21.19 9.09
N THR A 265 2.80 -20.42 8.07
CA THR A 265 1.49 -20.54 7.42
C THR A 265 1.35 -21.85 6.66
N GLN A 266 2.41 -22.34 5.99
CA GLN A 266 2.42 -23.65 5.36
C GLN A 266 2.25 -24.79 6.37
N ARG A 267 2.93 -24.72 7.52
CA ARG A 267 2.75 -25.71 8.59
C ARG A 267 1.34 -25.67 9.17
N SER A 268 0.77 -24.48 9.35
CA SER A 268 -0.62 -24.28 9.80
C SER A 268 -1.62 -24.87 8.80
N PHE A 269 -1.38 -24.68 7.51
CA PHE A 269 -2.17 -25.30 6.44
C PHE A 269 -2.08 -26.83 6.47
N GLN A 270 -0.89 -27.40 6.63
CA GLN A 270 -0.70 -28.84 6.76
C GLN A 270 -1.39 -29.42 8.00
N ALA A 271 -1.35 -28.69 9.13
CA ALA A 271 -2.07 -29.08 10.34
C ALA A 271 -3.59 -29.09 10.12
N GLY A 272 -4.14 -28.07 9.45
CA GLY A 272 -5.55 -28.01 9.07
C GLY A 272 -5.97 -29.15 8.13
N SER A 273 -5.12 -29.53 7.17
CA SER A 273 -5.35 -30.66 6.29
C SER A 273 -5.40 -32.00 7.06
N ARG A 274 -4.49 -32.18 8.03
CA ARG A 274 -4.50 -33.38 8.88
C ARG A 274 -5.76 -33.47 9.75
N LEU A 275 -6.31 -32.36 10.22
CA LEU A 275 -7.60 -32.38 10.94
C LEU A 275 -8.72 -32.94 10.07
N ILE A 276 -8.76 -32.60 8.80
CA ILE A 276 -9.77 -33.12 7.87
C ILE A 276 -9.58 -34.62 7.66
N THR A 277 -8.35 -35.09 7.38
CA THR A 277 -8.09 -36.53 7.17
C THR A 277 -8.41 -37.37 8.41
N VAL A 278 -8.05 -36.89 9.61
CA VAL A 278 -8.41 -37.59 10.87
C VAL A 278 -9.92 -37.58 11.09
N SER A 279 -10.61 -36.51 10.78
CA SER A 279 -12.08 -36.45 10.89
C SER A 279 -12.76 -37.40 9.91
N ASP A 280 -12.19 -37.56 8.71
CA ASP A 280 -12.69 -38.46 7.67
C ASP A 280 -12.52 -39.94 8.10
N THR A 281 -11.34 -40.32 8.62
CA THR A 281 -11.10 -41.69 9.15
C THR A 281 -12.04 -42.02 10.32
N ILE A 282 -12.29 -41.08 11.23
CA ILE A 282 -13.24 -41.26 12.33
C ILE A 282 -14.68 -41.48 11.79
N LEU A 283 -15.07 -40.73 10.76
CA LEU A 283 -16.38 -40.92 10.11
C LEU A 283 -16.51 -42.29 9.45
N GLU A 284 -15.45 -42.75 8.77
CA GLU A 284 -15.41 -44.09 8.15
C GLU A 284 -15.53 -45.18 9.21
N ASP A 285 -14.80 -45.09 10.32
CA ASP A 285 -14.88 -46.04 11.43
C ASP A 285 -16.29 -46.07 12.05
N ILE A 286 -16.94 -44.89 12.24
CA ILE A 286 -18.32 -44.82 12.77
C ILE A 286 -19.32 -45.48 11.81
N VAL A 287 -19.15 -45.28 10.49
CA VAL A 287 -20.02 -45.91 9.50
C VAL A 287 -19.83 -47.43 9.48
N ASN A 288 -18.58 -47.89 9.62
CA ASN A 288 -18.26 -49.32 9.69
C ASN A 288 -18.77 -50.02 10.97
N LEU A 289 -18.80 -49.28 12.11
CA LEU A 289 -19.38 -49.76 13.38
C LEU A 289 -20.90 -49.96 13.32
N LYS A 290 -21.60 -49.35 12.35
CA LYS A 290 -23.06 -49.46 12.17
C LYS A 290 -23.46 -50.67 11.32
N ARG A 291 -22.49 -51.37 10.73
CA ARG A 291 -22.69 -52.64 10.02
C ARG A 291 -22.54 -53.81 10.98
#